data_e064acdec64f2d476de289e1b8029203
#
_entry.id   e064acdec64f2d476de289e1b8029203
#
_cell.length_a   1.000
_cell.length_b   1.000
_cell.length_c   1.000
_cell.angle_alpha   90.00
_cell.angle_beta   90.00
_cell.angle_gamma   90.00
#
_symmetry.space_group_name_H-M   'P 1'
#
loop_
_entity.id
_entity.type
_entity.pdbx_description
1 polymer ?
#
loop_
_entity_poly.entity_id
_entity_poly.type
_entity_poly.pdbx_seq_one_letter_code
_entity_poly.pdbx_strand_id
1 'polypeptide(L)'
;MFQTIDTFTAEPRVVIVSSETHQNGKIPDKAFQSASALEVFNNRQFCQPYNHLERYRLTKLLTVLLTLALTHHLPSDRRTIIVDCVNPGFCYSEIRRGIHGVLRVAMMQLLEILLAKTAEEGARQVIWGSTTTPQEGVNSLKGAYVSSAQITEPSDFVISEKGKQFREILWNDTVRVLSKVDPRVQATVEQYMRQ
;
A
#
# COMPACT_ATOMS: atom_id res chain seq x y z
N MET A 1 7.84 17.96 0.84
CA MET A 1 8.92 17.00 0.61
C MET A 1 9.92 17.49 -0.42
N PHE A 2 9.54 17.88 -1.66
CA PHE A 2 10.48 18.43 -2.63
C PHE A 2 11.21 19.67 -2.10
N GLN A 3 10.50 20.62 -1.51
CA GLN A 3 11.10 21.78 -0.84
C GLN A 3 12.06 21.40 0.28
N THR A 4 11.75 20.33 1.04
CA THR A 4 12.62 19.83 2.10
C THR A 4 13.93 19.29 1.54
N ILE A 5 13.87 18.60 0.40
CA ILE A 5 15.05 18.09 -0.30
C ILE A 5 15.95 19.23 -0.77
N ASP A 6 15.34 20.28 -1.32
CA ASP A 6 16.07 21.45 -1.86
C ASP A 6 16.72 22.28 -0.73
N THR A 7 16.11 22.31 0.46
CA THR A 7 16.57 23.12 1.61
C THR A 7 17.53 22.36 2.51
N PHE A 8 17.32 21.05 2.68
CA PHE A 8 18.10 20.22 3.60
C PHE A 8 18.68 19.02 2.86
N THR A 9 19.85 18.55 3.28
CA THR A 9 20.46 17.29 2.79
C THR A 9 19.73 16.05 3.33
N ALA A 10 18.40 16.07 3.33
CA ALA A 10 17.56 15.01 3.90
C ALA A 10 17.05 14.07 2.80
N GLU A 11 16.87 12.81 3.15
CA GLU A 11 16.22 11.79 2.33
C GLU A 11 14.80 11.55 2.86
N PRO A 12 13.79 12.29 2.37
CA PRO A 12 12.43 12.12 2.86
C PRO A 12 11.87 10.76 2.47
N ARG A 13 11.12 10.16 3.39
CA ARG A 13 10.51 8.85 3.23
C ARG A 13 9.01 8.91 3.44
N VAL A 14 8.29 8.11 2.66
CA VAL A 14 6.87 7.83 2.81
C VAL A 14 6.71 6.34 3.05
N VAL A 15 6.29 5.97 4.24
CA VAL A 15 6.04 4.58 4.61
C VAL A 15 4.54 4.31 4.57
N ILE A 16 4.11 3.43 3.68
CA ILE A 16 2.70 3.06 3.50
C ILE A 16 2.45 1.73 4.20
N VAL A 17 1.53 1.70 5.14
CA VAL A 17 1.23 0.47 5.89
C VAL A 17 0.30 -0.44 5.09
N SER A 18 0.80 -1.58 4.65
CA SER A 18 0.03 -2.64 4.01
C SER A 18 -0.16 -3.86 4.92
N SER A 19 -0.21 -5.03 4.36
CA SER A 19 -0.36 -6.31 5.07
C SER A 19 0.05 -7.45 4.15
N GLU A 20 0.52 -8.54 4.71
CA GLU A 20 0.74 -9.81 4.01
C GLU A 20 -0.52 -10.33 3.29
N THR A 21 -1.70 -9.97 3.78
CA THR A 21 -2.97 -10.37 3.17
C THR A 21 -3.15 -9.87 1.73
N HIS A 22 -2.35 -8.89 1.26
CA HIS A 22 -2.35 -8.45 -0.14
C HIS A 22 -2.05 -9.59 -1.12
N GLN A 23 -1.29 -10.61 -0.69
CA GLN A 23 -0.97 -11.80 -1.50
C GLN A 23 -2.23 -12.54 -1.97
N ASN A 24 -3.29 -12.49 -1.17
CA ASN A 24 -4.59 -13.11 -1.48
C ASN A 24 -5.62 -12.11 -2.03
N GLY A 25 -5.21 -10.87 -2.29
CA GLY A 25 -6.06 -9.86 -2.91
C GLY A 25 -6.31 -10.19 -4.39
N LYS A 26 -7.51 -9.87 -4.88
CA LYS A 26 -7.89 -10.11 -6.28
C LYS A 26 -8.46 -8.84 -6.88
N ILE A 27 -8.00 -8.51 -8.09
CA ILE A 27 -8.57 -7.43 -8.89
C ILE A 27 -9.56 -8.06 -9.89
N PRO A 28 -10.84 -7.71 -9.83
CA PRO A 28 -11.83 -8.25 -10.76
C PRO A 28 -11.65 -7.65 -12.16
N ASP A 29 -11.94 -8.44 -13.19
CA ASP A 29 -11.79 -8.01 -14.59
C ASP A 29 -12.60 -6.75 -14.91
N LYS A 30 -13.76 -6.56 -14.26
CA LYS A 30 -14.56 -5.35 -14.38
C LYS A 30 -13.76 -4.07 -14.06
N ALA A 31 -12.81 -4.12 -13.13
CA ALA A 31 -11.99 -2.97 -12.77
C ALA A 31 -10.99 -2.59 -13.88
N PHE A 32 -10.54 -3.56 -14.68
CA PHE A 32 -9.70 -3.30 -15.86
C PHE A 32 -10.46 -2.67 -17.02
N GLN A 33 -11.75 -2.97 -17.11
CA GLN A 33 -12.62 -2.56 -18.24
C GLN A 33 -13.38 -1.27 -17.95
N SER A 34 -13.35 -0.80 -16.71
CA SER A 34 -14.09 0.38 -16.28
C SER A 34 -13.31 1.66 -16.58
N ALA A 35 -14.04 2.74 -16.83
CA ALA A 35 -13.47 4.09 -16.87
C ALA A 35 -12.87 4.53 -15.52
N SER A 36 -13.28 3.91 -14.40
CA SER A 36 -12.75 4.14 -13.07
C SER A 36 -12.76 2.87 -12.24
N ALA A 37 -11.59 2.34 -11.94
CA ALA A 37 -11.43 1.20 -11.04
C ALA A 37 -11.86 1.56 -9.60
N LEU A 38 -11.54 2.77 -9.14
CA LEU A 38 -11.90 3.23 -7.80
C LEU A 38 -13.42 3.37 -7.63
N GLU A 39 -14.13 3.82 -8.65
CA GLU A 39 -15.60 3.87 -8.62
C GLU A 39 -16.21 2.45 -8.58
N VAL A 40 -15.63 1.48 -9.30
CA VAL A 40 -16.04 0.08 -9.20
C VAL A 40 -15.89 -0.42 -7.77
N PHE A 41 -14.73 -0.18 -7.15
CA PHE A 41 -14.46 -0.63 -5.77
C PHE A 41 -15.31 0.10 -4.72
N ASN A 42 -15.78 1.30 -5.00
CA ASN A 42 -16.67 2.06 -4.12
C ASN A 42 -18.16 1.80 -4.38
N ASN A 43 -18.50 1.07 -5.42
CA ASN A 43 -19.89 0.76 -5.75
C ASN A 43 -20.49 -0.21 -4.75
N ARG A 44 -21.65 0.14 -4.16
CA ARG A 44 -22.33 -0.69 -3.14
C ARG A 44 -22.69 -2.08 -3.65
N GLN A 45 -23.20 -2.18 -4.87
CA GLN A 45 -23.58 -3.47 -5.46
C GLN A 45 -22.37 -4.38 -5.70
N PHE A 46 -21.26 -3.79 -6.11
CA PHE A 46 -19.99 -4.51 -6.22
C PHE A 46 -19.49 -4.98 -4.85
N CYS A 47 -19.64 -4.17 -3.81
CA CYS A 47 -19.13 -4.45 -2.48
C CYS A 47 -19.96 -5.49 -1.71
N GLN A 48 -21.27 -5.61 -1.98
CA GLN A 48 -22.18 -6.49 -1.23
C GLN A 48 -21.76 -7.97 -1.18
N PRO A 49 -21.30 -8.61 -2.28
CA PRO A 49 -20.89 -10.01 -2.25
C PRO A 49 -19.58 -10.25 -1.50
N TYR A 50 -18.76 -9.21 -1.29
CA TYR A 50 -17.47 -9.36 -0.63
C TYR A 50 -17.62 -9.33 0.89
N ASN A 51 -17.04 -10.31 1.55
CA ASN A 51 -16.89 -10.27 2.99
C ASN A 51 -15.80 -9.25 3.41
N HIS A 52 -15.75 -8.91 4.69
CA HIS A 52 -14.80 -7.93 5.22
C HIS A 52 -13.34 -8.30 4.93
N LEU A 53 -12.99 -9.58 4.97
CA LEU A 53 -11.62 -10.04 4.72
C LEU A 53 -11.22 -9.88 3.25
N GLU A 54 -12.11 -10.17 2.31
CA GLU A 54 -11.84 -9.98 0.88
C GLU A 54 -11.65 -8.50 0.54
N ARG A 55 -12.50 -7.64 1.09
CA ARG A 55 -12.33 -6.19 0.94
C ARG A 55 -11.03 -5.70 1.55
N TYR A 56 -10.66 -6.20 2.71
CA TYR A 56 -9.39 -5.87 3.34
C TYR A 56 -8.20 -6.30 2.48
N ARG A 57 -8.20 -7.52 1.97
CA ARG A 57 -7.18 -8.05 1.05
C ARG A 57 -7.04 -7.19 -0.20
N LEU A 58 -8.16 -6.85 -0.84
CA LEU A 58 -8.19 -5.96 -1.98
C LEU A 58 -7.58 -4.59 -1.64
N THR A 59 -7.99 -3.98 -0.54
CA THR A 59 -7.45 -2.67 -0.11
C THR A 59 -5.95 -2.72 0.10
N LYS A 60 -5.44 -3.80 0.70
CA LYS A 60 -4.00 -3.96 0.93
C LYS A 60 -3.22 -4.25 -0.35
N LEU A 61 -3.82 -4.94 -1.32
CA LEU A 61 -3.26 -5.08 -2.66
C LEU A 61 -3.17 -3.72 -3.37
N LEU A 62 -4.24 -2.92 -3.31
CA LEU A 62 -4.25 -1.56 -3.88
C LEU A 62 -3.18 -0.66 -3.25
N THR A 63 -2.93 -0.79 -1.93
CA THR A 63 -1.85 -0.04 -1.26
C THR A 63 -0.47 -0.39 -1.79
N VAL A 64 -0.17 -1.68 -2.03
CA VAL A 64 1.11 -2.10 -2.62
C VAL A 64 1.26 -1.58 -4.05
N LEU A 65 0.22 -1.73 -4.87
CA LEU A 65 0.22 -1.23 -6.25
C LEU A 65 0.39 0.30 -6.31
N LEU A 66 -0.26 1.04 -5.41
CA LEU A 66 -0.13 2.50 -5.34
C LEU A 66 1.27 2.94 -4.88
N THR A 67 1.90 2.21 -3.96
CA THR A 67 3.29 2.44 -3.56
C THR A 67 4.24 2.34 -4.77
N LEU A 68 4.07 1.28 -5.56
CA LEU A 68 4.85 1.08 -6.79
C LEU A 68 4.54 2.13 -7.85
N ALA A 69 3.28 2.50 -8.03
CA ALA A 69 2.86 3.54 -8.96
C ALA A 69 3.51 4.88 -8.59
N LEU A 70 3.38 5.28 -7.33
CA LEU A 70 3.97 6.53 -6.82
C LEU A 70 5.49 6.54 -7.01
N THR A 71 6.17 5.44 -6.69
CA THR A 71 7.62 5.31 -6.91
C THR A 71 7.99 5.44 -8.40
N HIS A 72 7.21 4.84 -9.29
CA HIS A 72 7.45 4.86 -10.73
C HIS A 72 7.33 6.28 -11.31
N HIS A 73 6.36 7.04 -10.86
CA HIS A 73 6.11 8.41 -11.33
C HIS A 73 6.98 9.46 -10.64
N LEU A 74 7.68 9.14 -9.55
CA LEU A 74 8.66 10.06 -8.97
C LEU A 74 9.89 10.22 -9.87
N PRO A 75 10.47 11.42 -9.97
CA PRO A 75 11.68 11.67 -10.76
C PRO A 75 12.86 10.84 -10.25
N SER A 76 13.67 10.28 -11.16
CA SER A 76 14.86 9.49 -10.80
C SER A 76 16.14 10.31 -10.64
N ASP A 77 16.14 11.52 -11.17
CA ASP A 77 17.31 12.40 -11.37
C ASP A 77 17.57 13.33 -10.18
N ARG A 78 16.61 13.46 -9.27
CA ARG A 78 16.75 14.30 -8.08
C ARG A 78 16.96 13.45 -6.83
N ARG A 79 17.48 14.08 -5.77
CA ARG A 79 17.50 13.51 -4.42
C ARG A 79 16.14 12.93 -4.12
N THR A 80 16.06 11.63 -4.04
CA THR A 80 14.83 10.90 -4.24
C THR A 80 14.03 10.79 -2.95
N ILE A 81 12.75 11.07 -3.06
CA ILE A 81 11.78 10.62 -2.06
C ILE A 81 11.73 9.10 -2.13
N ILE A 82 11.92 8.45 -1.01
CA ILE A 82 11.77 7.01 -0.87
C ILE A 82 10.33 6.72 -0.48
N VAL A 83 9.68 5.86 -1.24
CA VAL A 83 8.33 5.37 -0.92
C VAL A 83 8.41 3.87 -0.79
N ASP A 84 8.08 3.36 0.38
CA ASP A 84 8.04 1.93 0.65
C ASP A 84 6.71 1.49 1.24
N CYS A 85 6.48 0.20 1.28
CA CYS A 85 5.27 -0.42 1.76
C CYS A 85 5.60 -1.46 2.82
N VAL A 86 5.07 -1.30 4.02
CA VAL A 86 5.44 -2.11 5.18
C VAL A 86 4.30 -3.00 5.66
N ASN A 87 4.59 -4.27 5.89
CA ASN A 87 3.73 -5.20 6.62
C ASN A 87 4.12 -5.23 8.10
N PRO A 88 3.27 -4.76 9.02
CA PRO A 88 3.55 -4.84 10.46
C PRO A 88 3.45 -6.27 11.00
N GLY A 89 2.91 -7.21 10.23
CA GLY A 89 2.56 -8.55 10.67
C GLY A 89 1.17 -8.64 11.31
N PHE A 90 0.87 -9.81 11.85
CA PHE A 90 -0.36 -10.04 12.60
C PHE A 90 -0.21 -9.48 14.00
N CYS A 91 -0.79 -8.31 14.27
CA CYS A 91 -0.69 -7.62 15.56
C CYS A 91 -2.03 -7.60 16.29
N TYR A 92 -1.97 -7.52 17.61
CA TYR A 92 -3.14 -7.17 18.42
C TYR A 92 -3.70 -5.82 17.93
N SER A 93 -4.96 -5.81 17.52
CA SER A 93 -5.61 -4.60 17.05
C SER A 93 -7.13 -4.70 17.11
N GLU A 94 -7.80 -3.56 17.15
CA GLU A 94 -9.25 -3.48 17.13
C GLU A 94 -9.88 -3.66 15.72
N ILE A 95 -9.10 -3.95 14.70
CA ILE A 95 -9.59 -4.13 13.32
C ILE A 95 -10.63 -5.26 13.21
N ARG A 96 -10.69 -6.14 14.22
CA ARG A 96 -11.58 -7.29 14.29
C ARG A 96 -12.88 -7.05 15.04
N ARG A 97 -13.18 -5.81 15.39
CA ARG A 97 -14.45 -5.44 16.07
C ARG A 97 -15.72 -5.93 15.35
N GLY A 98 -15.64 -6.17 14.04
CA GLY A 98 -16.74 -6.67 13.23
C GLY A 98 -16.90 -8.19 13.18
N ILE A 99 -16.10 -8.97 13.93
CA ILE A 99 -16.24 -10.43 13.97
C ILE A 99 -17.30 -10.79 15.02
N HIS A 100 -18.36 -11.41 14.55
CA HIS A 100 -19.48 -11.86 15.40
C HIS A 100 -19.57 -13.38 15.42
N GLY A 101 -20.10 -13.91 16.53
CA GLY A 101 -20.28 -15.35 16.76
C GLY A 101 -19.26 -15.92 17.73
N VAL A 102 -19.77 -16.59 18.79
CA VAL A 102 -18.95 -17.06 19.93
C VAL A 102 -17.77 -17.91 19.49
N LEU A 103 -18.00 -18.87 18.59
CA LEU A 103 -16.94 -19.78 18.12
C LEU A 103 -15.86 -19.04 17.30
N ARG A 104 -16.27 -18.08 16.45
CA ARG A 104 -15.33 -17.28 15.64
C ARG A 104 -14.49 -16.36 16.51
N VAL A 105 -15.11 -15.73 17.50
CA VAL A 105 -14.42 -14.86 18.47
C VAL A 105 -13.41 -15.69 19.28
N ALA A 106 -13.82 -16.84 19.83
CA ALA A 106 -12.94 -17.71 20.60
C ALA A 106 -11.74 -18.22 19.76
N MET A 107 -11.99 -18.65 18.52
CA MET A 107 -10.92 -19.06 17.62
C MET A 107 -9.96 -17.92 17.30
N MET A 108 -10.47 -16.71 17.06
CA MET A 108 -9.62 -15.55 16.80
C MET A 108 -8.82 -15.15 18.03
N GLN A 109 -9.39 -15.19 19.22
CA GLN A 109 -8.67 -14.94 20.46
C GLN A 109 -7.53 -15.96 20.68
N LEU A 110 -7.79 -17.23 20.38
CA LEU A 110 -6.75 -18.26 20.44
C LEU A 110 -5.60 -17.98 19.45
N LEU A 111 -5.94 -17.62 18.22
CA LEU A 111 -4.94 -17.22 17.21
C LEU A 111 -4.16 -15.97 17.63
N GLU A 112 -4.82 -15.00 18.26
CA GLU A 112 -4.15 -13.82 18.81
C GLU A 112 -3.13 -14.18 19.88
N ILE A 113 -3.54 -15.00 20.86
CA ILE A 113 -2.66 -15.41 21.96
C ILE A 113 -1.43 -16.17 21.45
N LEU A 114 -1.60 -16.99 20.40
CA LEU A 114 -0.54 -17.83 19.90
C LEU A 114 0.37 -17.16 18.87
N LEU A 115 -0.15 -16.24 18.06
CA LEU A 115 0.53 -15.78 16.85
C LEU A 115 0.61 -14.24 16.72
N ALA A 116 -0.18 -13.48 17.51
CA ALA A 116 -0.18 -12.04 17.34
C ALA A 116 1.04 -11.40 18.01
N LYS A 117 1.69 -10.55 17.25
CA LYS A 117 2.72 -9.64 17.73
C LYS A 117 2.09 -8.52 18.56
N THR A 118 2.87 -7.95 19.45
CA THR A 118 2.47 -6.73 20.15
C THR A 118 2.36 -5.55 19.18
N ALA A 119 1.63 -4.51 19.56
CA ALA A 119 1.59 -3.27 18.78
C ALA A 119 2.98 -2.64 18.62
N GLU A 120 3.85 -2.78 19.61
CA GLU A 120 5.23 -2.32 19.55
C GLU A 120 6.04 -3.07 18.51
N GLU A 121 5.96 -4.39 18.47
CA GLU A 121 6.65 -5.20 17.46
C GLU A 121 6.17 -4.88 16.03
N GLY A 122 4.88 -4.60 15.86
CA GLY A 122 4.35 -4.11 14.59
C GLY A 122 4.87 -2.72 14.23
N ALA A 123 4.93 -1.80 15.19
CA ALA A 123 5.46 -0.45 15.00
C ALA A 123 6.95 -0.46 14.61
N ARG A 124 7.74 -1.38 15.13
CA ARG A 124 9.16 -1.55 14.76
C ARG A 124 9.35 -1.78 13.26
N GLN A 125 8.39 -2.44 12.59
CA GLN A 125 8.45 -2.64 11.14
C GLN A 125 8.32 -1.30 10.40
N VAL A 126 7.43 -0.43 10.87
CA VAL A 126 7.23 0.91 10.29
C VAL A 126 8.47 1.78 10.54
N ILE A 127 9.03 1.72 11.75
CA ILE A 127 10.27 2.42 12.10
C ILE A 127 11.41 1.92 11.21
N TRP A 128 11.53 0.61 10.99
CA TRP A 128 12.54 0.04 10.13
C TRP A 128 12.48 0.61 8.70
N GLY A 129 11.32 0.63 8.06
CA GLY A 129 11.12 1.24 6.73
C GLY A 129 11.46 2.73 6.71
N SER A 130 11.12 3.44 7.80
CA SER A 130 11.32 4.90 7.87
C SER A 130 12.76 5.34 8.17
N THR A 131 13.59 4.50 8.82
CA THR A 131 14.90 4.93 9.32
C THR A 131 16.07 4.09 8.86
N THR A 132 15.83 2.81 8.49
CA THR A 132 16.92 1.88 8.16
C THR A 132 17.52 2.18 6.78
N THR A 133 18.82 2.02 6.67
CA THR A 133 19.52 1.92 5.40
C THR A 133 19.93 0.47 5.20
N PRO A 134 19.31 -0.28 4.27
CA PRO A 134 19.70 -1.64 3.94
C PRO A 134 21.14 -1.75 3.46
N GLN A 135 21.73 -2.95 3.49
CA GLN A 135 23.12 -3.18 3.02
C GLN A 135 23.28 -2.83 1.53
N GLU A 136 22.23 -3.02 0.74
CA GLU A 136 22.17 -2.67 -0.68
C GLU A 136 22.00 -1.15 -0.91
N GLY A 137 21.95 -0.38 0.17
CA GLY A 137 21.76 1.06 0.14
C GLY A 137 20.29 1.48 0.20
N VAL A 138 20.06 2.75 0.55
CA VAL A 138 18.72 3.31 0.77
C VAL A 138 17.82 3.23 -0.47
N ASN A 139 18.42 3.25 -1.67
CA ASN A 139 17.66 3.17 -2.92
C ASN A 139 16.93 1.84 -3.13
N SER A 140 17.35 0.77 -2.44
CA SER A 140 16.66 -0.53 -2.48
C SER A 140 15.27 -0.48 -1.85
N LEU A 141 14.99 0.53 -1.02
CA LEU A 141 13.66 0.76 -0.44
C LEU A 141 12.66 1.42 -1.39
N LYS A 142 13.10 1.92 -2.56
CA LYS A 142 12.18 2.53 -3.52
C LYS A 142 11.19 1.53 -4.08
N GLY A 143 9.93 1.66 -3.73
CA GLY A 143 8.87 0.74 -4.10
C GLY A 143 8.95 -0.61 -3.38
N ALA A 144 9.83 -0.76 -2.39
CA ALA A 144 9.99 -2.03 -1.70
C ALA A 144 8.76 -2.41 -0.88
N TYR A 145 8.46 -3.69 -0.86
CA TYR A 145 7.59 -4.30 0.14
C TYR A 145 8.45 -4.86 1.27
N VAL A 146 8.23 -4.37 2.47
CA VAL A 146 9.00 -4.71 3.67
C VAL A 146 8.16 -5.58 4.58
N SER A 147 8.70 -6.72 4.99
CA SER A 147 8.10 -7.62 5.97
C SER A 147 9.18 -8.21 6.86
N SER A 148 8.94 -8.30 8.16
CA SER A 148 9.90 -8.85 9.14
C SER A 148 11.29 -8.21 9.06
N ALA A 149 11.32 -6.86 8.93
CA ALA A 149 12.54 -6.06 8.81
C ALA A 149 13.45 -6.47 7.63
N GLN A 150 12.85 -6.89 6.53
CA GLN A 150 13.53 -7.28 5.29
C GLN A 150 12.73 -6.80 4.08
N ILE A 151 13.43 -6.49 3.00
CA ILE A 151 12.80 -6.32 1.68
C ILE A 151 12.37 -7.71 1.21
N THR A 152 11.09 -7.84 0.88
CA THR A 152 10.48 -9.12 0.51
C THR A 152 9.73 -8.93 -0.81
N GLU A 153 9.67 -9.97 -1.61
CA GLU A 153 8.90 -9.95 -2.85
C GLU A 153 7.39 -9.82 -2.53
N PRO A 154 6.67 -8.91 -3.20
CA PRO A 154 5.23 -8.82 -3.09
C PRO A 154 4.54 -10.00 -3.82
N SER A 155 3.21 -10.03 -3.88
CA SER A 155 2.48 -11.11 -4.55
C SER A 155 2.81 -11.20 -6.05
N ASP A 156 2.72 -12.43 -6.61
CA ASP A 156 2.91 -12.71 -8.03
C ASP A 156 2.08 -11.79 -8.94
N PHE A 157 0.87 -11.45 -8.51
CA PHE A 157 0.04 -10.52 -9.26
C PHE A 157 0.71 -9.15 -9.40
N VAL A 158 1.29 -8.62 -8.33
CA VAL A 158 1.92 -7.27 -8.31
C VAL A 158 3.09 -7.19 -9.29
N ILE A 159 3.88 -8.24 -9.40
CA ILE A 159 5.05 -8.29 -10.29
C ILE A 159 4.70 -8.69 -11.73
N SER A 160 3.50 -9.25 -11.96
CA SER A 160 3.03 -9.68 -13.27
C SER A 160 2.77 -8.50 -14.22
N GLU A 161 2.74 -8.77 -15.53
CA GLU A 161 2.37 -7.77 -16.54
C GLU A 161 0.94 -7.23 -16.31
N LYS A 162 0.00 -8.10 -15.88
CA LYS A 162 -1.36 -7.69 -15.54
C LYS A 162 -1.38 -6.75 -14.34
N GLY A 163 -0.54 -6.99 -13.33
CA GLY A 163 -0.36 -6.12 -12.19
C GLY A 163 0.26 -4.77 -12.56
N LYS A 164 1.27 -4.77 -13.42
CA LYS A 164 1.88 -3.54 -13.94
C LYS A 164 0.88 -2.70 -14.72
N GLN A 165 0.09 -3.33 -15.60
CA GLN A 165 -1.00 -2.64 -16.32
C GLN A 165 -2.02 -2.04 -15.35
N PHE A 166 -2.44 -2.80 -14.35
CA PHE A 166 -3.42 -2.30 -13.37
C PHE A 166 -2.86 -1.18 -12.51
N ARG A 167 -1.56 -1.19 -12.21
CA ARG A 167 -0.88 -0.12 -11.48
C ARG A 167 -1.03 1.23 -12.18
N GLU A 168 -0.87 1.27 -13.50
CA GLU A 168 -1.05 2.50 -14.28
C GLU A 168 -2.52 2.95 -14.32
N ILE A 169 -3.47 2.01 -14.45
CA ILE A 169 -4.90 2.30 -14.34
C ILE A 169 -5.20 2.94 -12.97
N LEU A 170 -4.70 2.33 -11.89
CA LEU A 170 -4.90 2.80 -10.53
C LEU A 170 -4.29 4.19 -10.31
N TRP A 171 -3.09 4.44 -10.85
CA TRP A 171 -2.43 5.74 -10.76
C TRP A 171 -3.26 6.83 -11.42
N ASN A 172 -3.61 6.65 -12.69
CA ASN A 172 -4.38 7.63 -13.45
C ASN A 172 -5.73 7.91 -12.80
N ASP A 173 -6.40 6.87 -12.30
CA ASP A 173 -7.67 7.00 -11.63
C ASP A 173 -7.55 7.72 -10.28
N THR A 174 -6.49 7.45 -9.52
CA THR A 174 -6.20 8.12 -8.25
C THR A 174 -5.96 9.61 -8.48
N VAL A 175 -5.11 9.98 -9.44
CA VAL A 175 -4.85 11.38 -9.80
C VAL A 175 -6.15 12.08 -10.21
N ARG A 176 -6.94 11.43 -11.08
CA ARG A 176 -8.23 11.96 -11.55
C ARG A 176 -9.23 12.21 -10.41
N VAL A 177 -9.35 11.26 -9.49
CA VAL A 177 -10.27 11.37 -8.35
C VAL A 177 -9.80 12.46 -7.38
N LEU A 178 -8.52 12.47 -7.04
CA LEU A 178 -7.97 13.45 -6.11
C LEU A 178 -7.97 14.87 -6.69
N SER A 179 -7.75 15.03 -8.00
CA SER A 179 -7.82 16.36 -8.67
C SER A 179 -9.22 16.96 -8.66
N LYS A 180 -10.27 16.15 -8.58
CA LYS A 180 -11.64 16.65 -8.37
C LYS A 180 -11.86 17.20 -6.97
N VAL A 181 -11.12 16.67 -5.98
CA VAL A 181 -11.21 17.13 -4.57
C VAL A 181 -10.31 18.33 -4.35
N ASP A 182 -9.10 18.30 -4.89
CA ASP A 182 -8.12 19.38 -4.78
C ASP A 182 -7.40 19.61 -6.12
N PRO A 183 -7.67 20.72 -6.80
CA PRO A 183 -7.02 21.04 -8.09
C PRO A 183 -5.49 21.13 -8.02
N ARG A 184 -4.90 21.35 -6.84
CA ARG A 184 -3.44 21.40 -6.66
C ARG A 184 -2.79 20.05 -6.93
N VAL A 185 -3.53 18.95 -6.85
CA VAL A 185 -3.02 17.62 -7.16
C VAL A 185 -2.54 17.55 -8.60
N GLN A 186 -3.36 18.00 -9.54
CA GLN A 186 -3.00 17.99 -10.97
C GLN A 186 -1.73 18.82 -11.22
N ALA A 187 -1.69 20.03 -10.69
CA ALA A 187 -0.51 20.90 -10.82
C ALA A 187 0.75 20.27 -10.22
N THR A 188 0.61 19.58 -9.08
CA THR A 188 1.73 18.86 -8.42
C THR A 188 2.23 17.71 -9.28
N VAL A 189 1.32 16.92 -9.87
CA VAL A 189 1.69 15.80 -10.76
C VAL A 189 2.42 16.33 -12.00
N GLU A 190 1.89 17.37 -12.65
CA GLU A 190 2.52 17.96 -13.84
C GLU A 190 3.90 18.58 -13.56
N GLN A 191 4.07 19.17 -12.39
CA GLN A 191 5.31 19.85 -12.01
C GLN A 191 6.41 18.90 -11.53
N TYR A 192 6.05 17.84 -10.80
CA TYR A 192 7.02 17.06 -10.02
C TYR A 192 7.08 15.58 -10.39
N MET A 193 6.18 15.07 -11.21
CA MET A 193 6.12 13.65 -11.52
C MET A 193 6.35 13.38 -13.01
N ARG A 194 6.78 12.14 -13.31
CA ARG A 194 6.89 11.69 -14.71
C ARG A 194 5.51 11.39 -15.28
N GLN A 195 5.33 11.77 -16.51
CA GLN A 195 4.17 11.37 -17.29
C GLN A 195 4.35 9.97 -17.89
#